data_e51c752afabb6f2e91f40da55409e69b
#
_entry.id   e51c752afabb6f2e91f40da55409e69b
#
_cell.length_a   1.000
_cell.length_b   1.000
_cell.length_c   1.000
_cell.angle_alpha   90.00
_cell.angle_beta   90.00
_cell.angle_gamma   90.00
#
_symmetry.space_group_name_H-M   'P 1'
#
loop_
_entity.id
_entity.type
_entity.pdbx_description
1 polymer ?
#
loop_
_entity_poly.entity_id
_entity_poly.type
_entity_poly.pdbx_seq_one_letter_code
_entity_poly.pdbx_strand_id
1 'polypeptide(L)'
;PIEQYPEELGSRMITYLKFLSGLDIAEKRKPQSESFQRNIHNATYSFRLSTLPSVYNLESIVIRLLLQKSTIPLSQLTLSEEQASTILHLIKERQGLVLISGATGSGKTTTLYSLIHHCTNDYMRHVISLEDPVEQTQEKMLQIQVNERAGVSYSTGLKAILRHTPDVIMIGEIRDRDTAKIALEAALTGHLVLSTVHAKSTVHCLYRLLDLGFTVEELKQTIIAILAQTLIEIDQQDERKAIFEVLAENQLNAAIKSISKGYDYELP
;
A
#
# COMPACT_ATOMS: atom_id res chain seq x y z
N PRO A 1 15.14 27.16 8.36
CA PRO A 1 16.27 26.30 7.99
C PRO A 1 17.12 26.03 9.24
N ILE A 2 17.62 24.80 9.35
CA ILE A 2 18.45 24.38 10.48
C ILE A 2 19.90 24.80 10.25
N GLU A 3 20.37 24.68 9.01
CA GLU A 3 21.73 25.04 8.59
C GLU A 3 21.72 25.67 7.21
N GLN A 4 22.75 26.46 6.92
CA GLN A 4 23.03 27.04 5.61
C GLN A 4 24.40 26.57 5.12
N TYR A 5 24.46 26.11 3.90
CA TYR A 5 25.68 25.64 3.24
C TYR A 5 25.98 26.49 2.01
N PRO A 6 27.25 26.63 1.63
CA PRO A 6 27.61 27.21 0.35
C PRO A 6 26.97 26.49 -0.81
N GLU A 7 26.59 27.22 -1.86
CA GLU A 7 25.91 26.66 -3.05
C GLU A 7 26.67 25.50 -3.68
N GLU A 8 27.99 25.60 -3.76
CA GLU A 8 28.85 24.55 -4.30
C GLU A 8 28.72 23.23 -3.49
N LEU A 9 28.72 23.32 -2.16
CA LEU A 9 28.55 22.16 -1.29
C LEU A 9 27.17 21.56 -1.43
N GLY A 10 26.11 22.38 -1.44
CA GLY A 10 24.74 21.96 -1.66
C GLY A 10 24.59 21.21 -2.98
N SER A 11 25.12 21.74 -4.06
CA SER A 11 25.11 21.11 -5.39
C SER A 11 25.82 19.74 -5.39
N ARG A 12 26.99 19.65 -4.74
CA ARG A 12 27.73 18.39 -4.59
C ARG A 12 26.95 17.35 -3.78
N MET A 13 26.29 17.76 -2.71
CA MET A 13 25.45 16.88 -1.89
C MET A 13 24.29 16.32 -2.72
N ILE A 14 23.57 17.14 -3.48
CA ILE A 14 22.49 16.70 -4.35
C ILE A 14 23.01 15.72 -5.41
N THR A 15 24.12 16.05 -6.07
CA THR A 15 24.76 15.19 -7.07
C THR A 15 25.10 13.81 -6.48
N TYR A 16 25.71 13.78 -5.30
CA TYR A 16 26.07 12.55 -4.62
C TYR A 16 24.83 11.70 -4.24
N LEU A 17 23.79 12.35 -3.74
CA LEU A 17 22.53 11.67 -3.38
C LEU A 17 21.82 11.12 -4.63
N LYS A 18 21.80 11.84 -5.73
CA LYS A 18 21.31 11.35 -7.03
C LYS A 18 22.10 10.14 -7.50
N PHE A 19 23.42 10.17 -7.39
CA PHE A 19 24.28 9.03 -7.72
C PHE A 19 23.94 7.81 -6.87
N LEU A 20 23.82 7.96 -5.55
CA LEU A 20 23.50 6.86 -4.64
C LEU A 20 22.15 6.21 -4.91
N SER A 21 21.20 7.00 -5.39
CA SER A 21 19.82 6.54 -5.66
C SER A 21 19.59 6.08 -7.11
N GLY A 22 20.60 6.18 -7.99
CA GLY A 22 20.45 5.85 -9.41
C GLY A 22 19.66 6.86 -10.23
N LEU A 23 19.45 8.07 -9.68
CA LEU A 23 18.84 9.18 -10.40
C LEU A 23 19.80 9.74 -11.48
N ASP A 24 19.23 10.32 -12.53
CA ASP A 24 20.02 10.98 -13.57
C ASP A 24 20.65 12.27 -13.01
N ILE A 25 21.99 12.25 -12.88
CA ILE A 25 22.77 13.35 -12.36
C ILE A 25 22.74 14.57 -13.29
N ALA A 26 22.68 14.34 -14.60
CA ALA A 26 22.72 15.40 -15.62
C ALA A 26 21.36 16.10 -15.78
N GLU A 27 20.25 15.40 -15.50
CA GLU A 27 18.91 15.98 -15.65
C GLU A 27 18.55 16.81 -14.40
N LYS A 28 18.46 18.12 -14.55
CA LYS A 28 18.13 19.08 -13.49
C LYS A 28 16.79 19.80 -13.71
N ARG A 29 16.13 19.56 -14.84
CA ARG A 29 14.93 20.29 -15.26
C ARG A 29 13.64 19.51 -15.07
N LYS A 30 13.75 18.22 -14.71
CA LYS A 30 12.59 17.35 -14.49
C LYS A 30 12.56 16.85 -13.06
N PRO A 31 11.39 16.71 -12.45
CA PRO A 31 11.24 16.00 -11.20
C PRO A 31 11.77 14.57 -11.34
N GLN A 32 12.46 14.09 -10.32
CA GLN A 32 12.92 12.70 -10.26
C GLN A 32 12.63 12.15 -8.87
N SER A 33 12.32 10.87 -8.78
CA SER A 33 12.11 10.18 -7.50
C SER A 33 12.65 8.77 -7.62
N GLU A 34 13.38 8.33 -6.60
CA GLU A 34 13.89 6.96 -6.49
C GLU A 34 14.04 6.59 -5.01
N SER A 35 14.19 5.29 -4.76
CA SER A 35 14.43 4.76 -3.44
C SER A 35 15.65 3.83 -3.41
N PHE A 36 16.38 3.83 -2.30
CA PHE A 36 17.48 2.89 -2.07
C PHE A 36 17.57 2.53 -0.59
N GLN A 37 18.29 1.47 -0.27
CA GLN A 37 18.49 1.02 1.11
C GLN A 37 19.96 1.14 1.51
N ARG A 38 20.19 1.42 2.81
CA ARG A 38 21.50 1.45 3.44
C ARG A 38 21.45 0.93 4.86
N ASN A 39 22.49 0.18 5.21
CA ASN A 39 22.72 -0.23 6.59
C ASN A 39 23.50 0.86 7.31
N ILE A 40 22.95 1.39 8.40
CA ILE A 40 23.56 2.40 9.25
C ILE A 40 23.46 1.89 10.69
N HIS A 41 24.60 1.76 11.37
CA HIS A 41 24.68 1.27 12.77
C HIS A 41 23.83 0.03 13.06
N ASN A 42 23.99 -1.02 12.23
CA ASN A 42 23.28 -2.30 12.32
C ASN A 42 21.75 -2.21 12.11
N ALA A 43 21.26 -1.12 11.59
CA ALA A 43 19.85 -0.96 11.19
C ALA A 43 19.76 -0.67 9.69
N THR A 44 18.82 -1.28 9.01
CA THR A 44 18.55 -1.01 7.59
C THR A 44 17.56 0.14 7.47
N TYR A 45 17.93 1.16 6.70
CA TYR A 45 17.07 2.28 6.38
C TYR A 45 16.74 2.28 4.90
N SER A 46 15.49 2.53 4.57
CA SER A 46 15.03 2.87 3.22
C SER A 46 15.02 4.40 3.08
N PHE A 47 15.66 4.89 2.03
CA PHE A 47 15.71 6.30 1.67
C PHE A 47 14.88 6.53 0.42
N ARG A 48 13.89 7.40 0.50
CA ARG A 48 13.16 7.87 -0.68
C ARG A 48 13.60 9.30 -0.98
N LEU A 49 14.24 9.47 -2.14
CA LEU A 49 14.65 10.77 -2.65
C LEU A 49 13.63 11.29 -3.64
N SER A 50 13.37 12.59 -3.55
CA SER A 50 12.61 13.32 -4.58
C SER A 50 13.29 14.63 -4.87
N THR A 51 13.55 14.93 -6.14
CA THR A 51 14.12 16.19 -6.59
C THR A 51 13.10 17.00 -7.37
N LEU A 52 13.15 18.32 -7.20
CA LEU A 52 12.35 19.26 -7.96
C LEU A 52 13.25 20.38 -8.50
N PRO A 53 13.10 20.76 -9.79
CA PRO A 53 13.79 21.93 -10.33
C PRO A 53 13.27 23.22 -9.70
N SER A 54 14.15 24.17 -9.46
CA SER A 54 13.78 25.52 -9.03
C SER A 54 13.99 26.55 -10.14
N VAL A 55 13.48 27.78 -9.92
CA VAL A 55 13.52 28.88 -10.92
C VAL A 55 14.93 29.37 -11.27
N TYR A 56 15.94 29.07 -10.45
CA TYR A 56 17.34 29.53 -10.68
C TYR A 56 18.26 28.43 -11.23
N ASN A 57 17.70 27.43 -11.93
CA ASN A 57 18.40 26.20 -12.37
C ASN A 57 19.07 25.41 -11.22
N LEU A 58 18.58 25.62 -10.01
CA LEU A 58 18.93 24.82 -8.84
C LEU A 58 17.92 23.70 -8.65
N GLU A 59 18.29 22.71 -7.88
CA GLU A 59 17.38 21.62 -7.50
C GLU A 59 17.13 21.66 -5.99
N SER A 60 15.90 21.43 -5.60
CA SER A 60 15.58 21.03 -4.23
C SER A 60 15.56 19.52 -4.12
N ILE A 61 15.94 18.99 -2.97
CA ILE A 61 15.87 17.56 -2.67
C ILE A 61 15.16 17.33 -1.34
N VAL A 62 14.27 16.36 -1.34
CA VAL A 62 13.63 15.86 -0.12
C VAL A 62 14.04 14.42 0.07
N ILE A 63 14.44 14.08 1.27
CA ILE A 63 14.82 12.73 1.67
C ILE A 63 13.86 12.28 2.76
N ARG A 64 13.14 11.19 2.53
CA ARG A 64 12.35 10.51 3.56
C ARG A 64 13.11 9.26 4.01
N LEU A 65 13.35 9.16 5.31
CA LEU A 65 14.00 8.01 5.92
C LEU A 65 12.93 7.13 6.58
N LEU A 66 12.98 5.84 6.28
CA LEU A 66 12.12 4.82 6.88
C LEU A 66 13.02 3.73 7.46
N LEU A 67 12.95 3.53 8.78
CA LEU A 67 13.61 2.41 9.43
C LEU A 67 12.91 1.11 9.02
N GLN A 68 13.68 0.18 8.46
CA GLN A 68 13.18 -1.16 8.17
C GLN A 68 13.07 -1.93 9.49
N LYS A 69 11.83 -2.21 9.88
CA LYS A 69 11.51 -3.00 11.09
C LYS A 69 11.03 -4.38 10.66
N SER A 70 11.15 -5.36 11.55
CA SER A 70 10.46 -6.64 11.36
C SER A 70 8.96 -6.43 11.24
N THR A 71 8.31 -7.28 10.46
CA THR A 71 6.85 -7.23 10.33
C THR A 71 6.20 -7.47 11.69
N ILE A 72 5.27 -6.59 12.05
CA ILE A 72 4.54 -6.68 13.32
C ILE A 72 3.36 -7.63 13.10
N PRO A 73 3.19 -8.68 13.91
CA PRO A 73 2.01 -9.55 13.82
C PRO A 73 0.71 -8.79 14.03
N LEU A 74 -0.37 -9.22 13.37
CA LEU A 74 -1.65 -8.51 13.42
C LEU A 74 -2.20 -8.38 14.85
N SER A 75 -2.02 -9.40 15.69
CA SER A 75 -2.40 -9.39 17.10
C SER A 75 -1.72 -8.29 17.92
N GLN A 76 -0.55 -7.84 17.50
CA GLN A 76 0.15 -6.72 18.14
C GLN A 76 -0.26 -5.36 17.57
N LEU A 77 -0.80 -5.32 16.35
CA LEU A 77 -1.29 -4.09 15.71
C LEU A 77 -2.69 -3.72 16.18
N THR A 78 -3.56 -4.71 16.40
CA THR A 78 -4.95 -4.51 16.78
C THR A 78 -5.11 -4.20 18.27
N LEU A 79 -6.25 -3.61 18.62
CA LEU A 79 -6.63 -3.37 20.01
C LEU A 79 -7.06 -4.66 20.73
N SER A 80 -7.64 -5.62 20.01
CA SER A 80 -8.10 -6.90 20.57
C SER A 80 -7.69 -8.09 19.70
N GLU A 81 -7.45 -9.23 20.35
CA GLU A 81 -7.16 -10.51 19.66
C GLU A 81 -8.37 -11.01 18.84
N GLU A 82 -9.58 -10.73 19.29
CA GLU A 82 -10.80 -11.08 18.57
C GLU A 82 -10.87 -10.39 17.22
N GLN A 83 -10.56 -9.08 17.17
CA GLN A 83 -10.51 -8.33 15.91
C GLN A 83 -9.41 -8.86 14.99
N ALA A 84 -8.23 -9.17 15.54
CA ALA A 84 -7.16 -9.79 14.76
C ALA A 84 -7.60 -11.14 14.17
N SER A 85 -8.23 -12.00 14.97
CA SER A 85 -8.73 -13.31 14.53
C SER A 85 -9.77 -13.18 13.43
N THR A 86 -10.71 -12.25 13.56
CA THR A 86 -11.73 -11.96 12.54
C THR A 86 -11.08 -11.56 11.23
N ILE A 87 -10.13 -10.63 11.26
CA ILE A 87 -9.45 -10.17 10.04
C ILE A 87 -8.63 -11.30 9.41
N LEU A 88 -7.91 -12.10 10.22
CA LEU A 88 -7.15 -13.25 9.73
C LEU A 88 -8.04 -14.32 9.11
N HIS A 89 -9.28 -14.45 9.56
CA HIS A 89 -10.22 -15.36 8.93
C HIS A 89 -10.56 -14.96 7.49
N LEU A 90 -10.71 -13.66 7.23
CA LEU A 90 -11.05 -13.14 5.90
C LEU A 90 -9.97 -13.42 4.84
N ILE A 91 -8.69 -13.46 5.22
CA ILE A 91 -7.60 -13.75 4.29
C ILE A 91 -7.34 -15.26 4.09
N LYS A 92 -8.13 -16.14 4.69
CA LYS A 92 -8.11 -17.59 4.38
C LYS A 92 -8.75 -17.90 3.03
N GLU A 93 -9.63 -17.03 2.55
CA GLU A 93 -10.27 -17.17 1.24
C GLU A 93 -9.20 -17.33 0.14
N ARG A 94 -9.55 -18.08 -0.89
CA ARG A 94 -8.63 -18.36 -1.99
C ARG A 94 -8.66 -17.31 -3.08
N GLN A 95 -9.78 -16.62 -3.21
CA GLN A 95 -9.98 -15.61 -4.25
C GLN A 95 -10.89 -14.49 -3.74
N GLY A 96 -10.73 -13.31 -4.32
CA GLY A 96 -11.52 -12.13 -4.02
C GLY A 96 -10.64 -10.96 -3.59
N LEU A 97 -11.23 -9.88 -3.15
CA LEU A 97 -10.57 -8.61 -2.87
C LEU A 97 -10.80 -8.20 -1.40
N VAL A 98 -9.72 -8.05 -0.66
CA VAL A 98 -9.73 -7.46 0.69
C VAL A 98 -9.04 -6.10 0.61
N LEU A 99 -9.72 -5.07 1.06
CA LEU A 99 -9.28 -3.68 0.99
C LEU A 99 -9.07 -3.09 2.37
N ILE A 100 -7.95 -2.39 2.53
CA ILE A 100 -7.68 -1.58 3.72
C ILE A 100 -7.83 -0.12 3.34
N SER A 101 -8.76 0.58 3.99
CA SER A 101 -8.99 2.00 3.78
C SER A 101 -8.58 2.84 5.00
N GLY A 102 -8.42 4.13 4.82
CA GLY A 102 -8.08 5.08 5.88
C GLY A 102 -7.23 6.24 5.37
N ALA A 103 -7.02 7.22 6.24
CA ALA A 103 -6.21 8.40 5.95
C ALA A 103 -4.73 8.05 5.71
N THR A 104 -3.98 8.98 5.14
CA THR A 104 -2.51 8.86 5.08
C THR A 104 -1.94 8.82 6.49
N GLY A 105 -1.03 7.87 6.76
CA GLY A 105 -0.44 7.69 8.09
C GLY A 105 -1.29 6.85 9.06
N SER A 106 -2.45 6.31 8.64
CA SER A 106 -3.26 5.42 9.49
C SER A 106 -2.71 3.99 9.63
N GLY A 107 -1.54 3.70 9.06
CA GLY A 107 -0.88 2.39 9.20
C GLY A 107 -1.35 1.30 8.23
N LYS A 108 -2.06 1.65 7.13
CA LYS A 108 -2.57 0.69 6.14
C LYS A 108 -1.49 -0.26 5.61
N THR A 109 -0.35 0.29 5.21
CA THR A 109 0.78 -0.49 4.68
C THR A 109 1.32 -1.46 5.73
N THR A 110 1.43 -1.02 6.99
CA THR A 110 1.87 -1.89 8.09
C THR A 110 0.92 -3.08 8.29
N THR A 111 -0.38 -2.82 8.25
CA THR A 111 -1.41 -3.87 8.33
C THR A 111 -1.34 -4.79 7.12
N LEU A 112 -1.18 -4.23 5.92
CA LEU A 112 -1.07 -5.01 4.69
C LEU A 112 0.12 -5.97 4.75
N TYR A 113 1.32 -5.51 5.18
CA TYR A 113 2.48 -6.38 5.38
C TYR A 113 2.25 -7.42 6.48
N SER A 114 1.52 -7.08 7.54
CA SER A 114 1.14 -8.05 8.57
C SER A 114 0.26 -9.17 8.01
N LEU A 115 -0.75 -8.85 7.19
CA LEU A 115 -1.60 -9.84 6.52
C LEU A 115 -0.78 -10.72 5.56
N ILE A 116 0.12 -10.11 4.78
CA ILE A 116 1.03 -10.83 3.88
C ILE A 116 1.93 -11.79 4.65
N HIS A 117 2.46 -11.36 5.80
CA HIS A 117 3.26 -12.22 6.66
C HIS A 117 2.49 -13.49 7.07
N HIS A 118 1.21 -13.38 7.43
CA HIS A 118 0.36 -14.54 7.70
C HIS A 118 0.13 -15.39 6.45
N CYS A 119 -0.09 -14.79 5.28
CA CYS A 119 -0.24 -15.52 4.03
C CYS A 119 1.01 -16.36 3.70
N THR A 120 2.21 -15.80 3.88
CA THR A 120 3.47 -16.48 3.53
C THR A 120 3.94 -17.48 4.58
N ASN A 121 3.75 -17.20 5.87
CA ASN A 121 4.31 -18.01 6.95
C ASN A 121 3.33 -19.05 7.50
N ASP A 122 2.06 -18.68 7.67
CA ASP A 122 1.06 -19.57 8.28
C ASP A 122 0.32 -20.38 7.24
N TYR A 123 0.02 -19.78 6.08
CA TYR A 123 -0.73 -20.42 5.00
C TYR A 123 0.15 -20.92 3.85
N MET A 124 1.47 -20.67 3.90
CA MET A 124 2.47 -21.10 2.90
C MET A 124 2.08 -20.75 1.47
N ARG A 125 1.45 -19.57 1.27
CA ARG A 125 0.98 -19.09 -0.04
C ARG A 125 2.10 -18.41 -0.81
N HIS A 126 2.09 -18.57 -2.12
CA HIS A 126 2.95 -17.81 -3.02
C HIS A 126 2.40 -16.40 -3.19
N VAL A 127 3.11 -15.42 -2.64
CA VAL A 127 2.71 -14.01 -2.65
C VAL A 127 3.60 -13.21 -3.58
N ILE A 128 2.98 -12.38 -4.42
CA ILE A 128 3.68 -11.40 -5.24
C ILE A 128 3.08 -10.02 -4.98
N SER A 129 3.94 -9.02 -4.77
CA SER A 129 3.50 -7.63 -4.65
C SER A 129 3.89 -6.76 -5.83
N LEU A 130 3.11 -5.69 -6.02
CA LEU A 130 3.42 -4.57 -6.91
C LEU A 130 3.22 -3.27 -6.14
N GLU A 131 4.30 -2.50 -5.97
CA GLU A 131 4.37 -1.38 -5.04
C GLU A 131 5.05 -0.15 -5.68
N ASP A 132 4.71 1.04 -5.20
CA ASP A 132 5.31 2.31 -5.68
C ASP A 132 5.60 3.29 -4.51
N PRO A 133 6.83 3.19 -3.96
CA PRO A 133 7.82 2.13 -4.05
C PRO A 133 7.59 1.01 -3.01
N VAL A 134 8.45 -0.03 -3.04
CA VAL A 134 8.53 -1.02 -1.95
C VAL A 134 8.96 -0.31 -0.67
N GLU A 135 8.12 -0.35 0.37
CA GLU A 135 8.41 0.33 1.65
C GLU A 135 9.23 -0.56 2.60
N GLN A 136 8.98 -1.86 2.58
CA GLN A 136 9.65 -2.83 3.44
C GLN A 136 9.96 -4.12 2.67
N THR A 137 11.20 -4.57 2.69
CA THR A 137 11.59 -5.82 2.05
C THR A 137 11.12 -7.03 2.86
N GLN A 138 10.63 -8.05 2.15
CA GLN A 138 10.14 -9.30 2.73
C GLN A 138 10.82 -10.49 2.05
N GLU A 139 11.44 -11.38 2.82
CA GLU A 139 12.22 -12.49 2.28
C GLU A 139 11.39 -13.60 1.61
N LYS A 140 10.12 -13.75 2.03
CA LYS A 140 9.26 -14.87 1.60
C LYS A 140 8.24 -14.51 0.54
N MET A 141 8.42 -13.38 -0.15
CA MET A 141 7.54 -12.96 -1.24
C MET A 141 8.35 -12.35 -2.38
N LEU A 142 7.81 -12.40 -3.58
CA LEU A 142 8.38 -11.66 -4.71
C LEU A 142 7.80 -10.24 -4.70
N GLN A 143 8.67 -9.25 -4.58
CA GLN A 143 8.29 -7.84 -4.58
C GLN A 143 8.72 -7.17 -5.88
N ILE A 144 7.77 -6.55 -6.56
CA ILE A 144 7.99 -5.81 -7.80
C ILE A 144 7.75 -4.34 -7.51
N GLN A 145 8.71 -3.51 -7.82
CA GLN A 145 8.56 -2.06 -7.75
C GLN A 145 8.16 -1.50 -9.09
N VAL A 146 7.18 -0.60 -9.08
CA VAL A 146 6.81 0.20 -10.27
C VAL A 146 8.03 0.97 -10.75
N ASN A 147 8.30 0.90 -12.05
CA ASN A 147 9.37 1.63 -12.72
C ASN A 147 8.90 2.04 -14.12
N GLU A 148 8.29 3.21 -14.21
CA GLU A 148 7.74 3.73 -15.47
C GLU A 148 8.82 3.87 -16.56
N ARG A 149 10.08 4.16 -16.18
CA ARG A 149 11.20 4.25 -17.13
C ARG A 149 11.53 2.91 -17.77
N ALA A 150 11.35 1.83 -17.03
CA ALA A 150 11.55 0.46 -17.51
C ALA A 150 10.27 -0.15 -18.13
N GLY A 151 9.17 0.62 -18.20
CA GLY A 151 7.88 0.15 -18.71
C GLY A 151 7.09 -0.71 -17.71
N VAL A 152 7.50 -0.73 -16.43
CA VAL A 152 6.80 -1.44 -15.37
C VAL A 152 5.84 -0.47 -14.67
N SER A 153 4.65 -0.30 -15.24
CA SER A 153 3.53 0.40 -14.60
C SER A 153 2.72 -0.56 -13.73
N TYR A 154 1.77 -0.07 -12.95
CA TYR A 154 0.81 -0.95 -12.26
C TYR A 154 0.10 -1.89 -13.24
N SER A 155 -0.38 -1.39 -14.36
CA SER A 155 -1.09 -2.19 -15.36
C SER A 155 -0.21 -3.27 -15.99
N THR A 156 1.00 -2.92 -16.44
CA THR A 156 1.90 -3.90 -17.07
C THR A 156 2.46 -4.90 -16.06
N GLY A 157 2.79 -4.43 -14.85
CA GLY A 157 3.29 -5.27 -13.77
C GLY A 157 2.27 -6.31 -13.32
N LEU A 158 1.01 -5.90 -13.06
CA LEU A 158 -0.06 -6.84 -12.67
C LEU A 158 -0.34 -7.89 -13.74
N LYS A 159 -0.38 -7.49 -15.03
CA LYS A 159 -0.52 -8.47 -16.13
C LYS A 159 0.63 -9.48 -16.19
N ALA A 160 1.83 -9.07 -15.81
CA ALA A 160 2.97 -9.98 -15.73
C ALA A 160 2.84 -10.92 -14.53
N ILE A 161 2.45 -10.40 -13.36
CA ILE A 161 2.24 -11.16 -12.11
C ILE A 161 1.27 -12.33 -12.31
N LEU A 162 0.16 -12.12 -13.03
CA LEU A 162 -0.83 -13.18 -13.32
C LEU A 162 -0.25 -14.40 -14.05
N ARG A 163 0.92 -14.25 -14.72
CA ARG A 163 1.62 -15.37 -15.38
C ARG A 163 2.59 -16.12 -14.46
N HIS A 164 2.79 -15.63 -13.24
CA HIS A 164 3.68 -16.22 -12.24
C HIS A 164 2.95 -17.11 -11.23
N THR A 165 1.68 -17.43 -11.50
CA THR A 165 0.86 -18.33 -10.67
C THR A 165 0.88 -18.00 -9.17
N PRO A 166 0.62 -16.74 -8.77
CA PRO A 166 0.54 -16.40 -7.36
C PRO A 166 -0.75 -16.94 -6.72
N ASP A 167 -0.73 -17.25 -5.44
CA ASP A 167 -1.94 -17.48 -4.66
C ASP A 167 -2.52 -16.15 -4.16
N VAL A 168 -1.64 -15.19 -3.85
CA VAL A 168 -2.00 -13.88 -3.32
C VAL A 168 -1.26 -12.79 -4.08
N ILE A 169 -1.98 -11.76 -4.46
CA ILE A 169 -1.44 -10.56 -5.10
C ILE A 169 -1.63 -9.38 -4.15
N MET A 170 -0.52 -8.74 -3.75
CA MET A 170 -0.57 -7.48 -3.03
C MET A 170 -0.40 -6.33 -4.02
N ILE A 171 -1.35 -5.41 -4.04
CA ILE A 171 -1.25 -4.16 -4.78
C ILE A 171 -1.11 -3.05 -3.76
N GLY A 172 -0.01 -2.27 -3.82
CA GLY A 172 0.27 -1.23 -2.84
C GLY A 172 -0.93 -0.33 -2.60
N GLU A 173 -1.55 0.16 -3.67
CA GLU A 173 -2.82 0.89 -3.61
C GLU A 173 -3.54 0.92 -4.96
N ILE A 174 -4.87 1.07 -4.92
CA ILE A 174 -5.72 1.27 -6.09
C ILE A 174 -6.09 2.76 -6.17
N ARG A 175 -5.45 3.48 -7.12
CA ARG A 175 -5.63 4.93 -7.32
C ARG A 175 -6.49 5.28 -8.52
N ASP A 176 -6.43 4.46 -9.56
CA ASP A 176 -6.98 4.74 -10.89
C ASP A 176 -7.77 3.54 -11.43
N ARG A 177 -8.50 3.80 -12.52
CA ARG A 177 -9.38 2.82 -13.16
C ARG A 177 -8.62 1.63 -13.76
N ASP A 178 -7.43 1.83 -14.27
CA ASP A 178 -6.66 0.77 -14.91
C ASP A 178 -6.17 -0.24 -13.87
N THR A 179 -5.63 0.25 -12.74
CA THR A 179 -5.25 -0.60 -11.61
C THR A 179 -6.46 -1.29 -11.00
N ALA A 180 -7.59 -0.57 -10.85
CA ALA A 180 -8.85 -1.11 -10.33
C ALA A 180 -9.36 -2.27 -11.19
N LYS A 181 -9.37 -2.11 -12.51
CA LYS A 181 -9.82 -3.13 -13.45
C LYS A 181 -8.98 -4.41 -13.36
N ILE A 182 -7.66 -4.29 -13.29
CA ILE A 182 -6.79 -5.47 -13.24
C ILE A 182 -6.87 -6.15 -11.87
N ALA A 183 -7.02 -5.38 -10.78
CA ALA A 183 -7.27 -5.94 -9.45
C ALA A 183 -8.58 -6.75 -9.43
N LEU A 184 -9.63 -6.24 -10.07
CA LEU A 184 -10.90 -6.92 -10.27
C LEU A 184 -10.74 -8.22 -11.06
N GLU A 185 -10.07 -8.16 -12.22
CA GLU A 185 -9.80 -9.33 -13.05
C GLU A 185 -9.03 -10.42 -12.28
N ALA A 186 -8.02 -10.02 -11.51
CA ALA A 186 -7.27 -10.95 -10.66
C ALA A 186 -8.16 -11.62 -9.59
N ALA A 187 -8.99 -10.83 -8.91
CA ALA A 187 -9.92 -11.34 -7.90
C ALA A 187 -10.98 -12.29 -8.48
N LEU A 188 -11.42 -12.07 -9.73
CA LEU A 188 -12.37 -12.94 -10.42
C LEU A 188 -11.73 -14.24 -10.94
N THR A 189 -10.41 -14.25 -11.16
CA THR A 189 -9.69 -15.36 -11.80
C THR A 189 -8.96 -16.27 -10.81
N GLY A 190 -9.37 -16.30 -9.55
CA GLY A 190 -8.89 -17.27 -8.57
C GLY A 190 -7.77 -16.79 -7.67
N HIS A 191 -7.49 -15.48 -7.61
CA HIS A 191 -6.45 -14.92 -6.77
C HIS A 191 -7.05 -14.16 -5.57
N LEU A 192 -6.43 -14.28 -4.42
CA LEU A 192 -6.70 -13.36 -3.31
C LEU A 192 -5.92 -12.07 -3.55
N VAL A 193 -6.62 -10.96 -3.68
CA VAL A 193 -6.03 -9.64 -3.88
C VAL A 193 -6.12 -8.84 -2.59
N LEU A 194 -5.00 -8.37 -2.09
CA LEU A 194 -4.91 -7.48 -0.92
C LEU A 194 -4.43 -6.11 -1.38
N SER A 195 -5.16 -5.05 -1.05
CA SER A 195 -4.79 -3.70 -1.48
C SER A 195 -5.24 -2.62 -0.51
N THR A 196 -4.79 -1.39 -0.76
CA THR A 196 -5.26 -0.22 -0.03
C THR A 196 -6.04 0.73 -0.93
N VAL A 197 -6.96 1.47 -0.32
CA VAL A 197 -7.73 2.54 -0.98
C VAL A 197 -7.81 3.72 -0.02
N HIS A 198 -7.71 4.93 -0.53
CA HIS A 198 -7.94 6.13 0.28
C HIS A 198 -9.44 6.42 0.39
N ALA A 199 -10.03 6.08 1.52
CA ALA A 199 -11.42 6.41 1.87
C ALA A 199 -11.54 6.60 3.39
N LYS A 200 -12.56 7.35 3.84
CA LYS A 200 -12.75 7.69 5.26
C LYS A 200 -13.43 6.57 6.07
N SER A 201 -14.25 5.74 5.43
CA SER A 201 -14.96 4.62 6.04
C SER A 201 -15.08 3.47 5.04
N THR A 202 -15.58 2.34 5.47
CA THR A 202 -15.82 1.17 4.61
C THR A 202 -16.85 1.49 3.53
N VAL A 203 -17.92 2.23 3.85
CA VAL A 203 -18.96 2.64 2.90
C VAL A 203 -18.41 3.63 1.85
N HIS A 204 -17.60 4.61 2.28
CA HIS A 204 -16.95 5.52 1.35
C HIS A 204 -15.95 4.78 0.42
N CYS A 205 -15.38 3.67 0.88
CA CYS A 205 -14.55 2.82 0.03
C CYS A 205 -15.38 2.18 -1.09
N LEU A 206 -16.60 1.71 -0.82
CA LEU A 206 -17.50 1.20 -1.87
C LEU A 206 -17.82 2.27 -2.93
N TYR A 207 -18.17 3.48 -2.49
CA TYR A 207 -18.40 4.59 -3.43
C TYR A 207 -17.16 4.89 -4.26
N ARG A 208 -15.98 4.90 -3.63
CA ARG A 208 -14.71 5.12 -4.33
C ARG A 208 -14.43 4.06 -5.40
N LEU A 209 -14.77 2.79 -5.14
CA LEU A 209 -14.64 1.71 -6.13
C LEU A 209 -15.59 1.91 -7.31
N LEU A 210 -16.84 2.34 -7.06
CA LEU A 210 -17.79 2.68 -8.13
C LEU A 210 -17.24 3.84 -9.00
N ASP A 211 -16.68 4.89 -8.39
CA ASP A 211 -16.02 5.98 -9.11
C ASP A 211 -14.82 5.50 -9.95
N LEU A 212 -14.10 4.48 -9.47
CA LEU A 212 -13.00 3.83 -10.17
C LEU A 212 -13.48 2.88 -11.27
N GLY A 213 -14.79 2.70 -11.45
CA GLY A 213 -15.38 1.96 -12.55
C GLY A 213 -15.84 0.55 -12.24
N PHE A 214 -15.84 0.12 -10.97
CA PHE A 214 -16.52 -1.11 -10.57
C PHE A 214 -18.02 -0.96 -10.74
N THR A 215 -18.67 -2.00 -11.20
CA THR A 215 -20.13 -2.13 -11.17
C THR A 215 -20.59 -2.71 -9.81
N VAL A 216 -21.83 -2.48 -9.46
CA VAL A 216 -22.42 -3.07 -8.24
C VAL A 216 -22.32 -4.60 -8.25
N GLU A 217 -22.46 -5.21 -9.42
CA GLU A 217 -22.38 -6.67 -9.56
C GLU A 217 -20.95 -7.18 -9.34
N GLU A 218 -19.95 -6.48 -9.89
CA GLU A 218 -18.55 -6.81 -9.66
C GLU A 218 -18.16 -6.64 -8.18
N LEU A 219 -18.67 -5.62 -7.49
CA LEU A 219 -18.46 -5.46 -6.04
C LEU A 219 -18.96 -6.68 -5.27
N LYS A 220 -20.17 -7.15 -5.57
CA LYS A 220 -20.75 -8.33 -4.92
C LYS A 220 -19.96 -9.61 -5.16
N GLN A 221 -19.41 -9.76 -6.37
CA GLN A 221 -18.72 -10.99 -6.76
C GLN A 221 -17.29 -11.04 -6.24
N THR A 222 -16.65 -9.90 -5.99
CA THR A 222 -15.20 -9.84 -5.72
C THR A 222 -14.84 -9.39 -4.32
N ILE A 223 -15.60 -8.46 -3.72
CA ILE A 223 -15.22 -7.95 -2.40
C ILE A 223 -15.50 -9.01 -1.32
N ILE A 224 -14.45 -9.39 -0.59
CA ILE A 224 -14.56 -10.23 0.62
C ILE A 224 -14.80 -9.34 1.83
N ALA A 225 -13.96 -8.29 1.97
CA ALA A 225 -14.02 -7.38 3.09
C ALA A 225 -13.40 -6.02 2.77
N ILE A 226 -13.88 -5.01 3.48
CA ILE A 226 -13.28 -3.69 3.56
C ILE A 226 -13.00 -3.39 5.03
N LEU A 227 -11.75 -2.99 5.31
CA LEU A 227 -11.25 -2.67 6.64
C LEU A 227 -10.92 -1.18 6.68
N ALA A 228 -11.74 -0.35 7.32
CA ALA A 228 -11.37 1.06 7.50
C ALA A 228 -10.59 1.22 8.81
N GLN A 229 -9.36 1.72 8.69
CA GLN A 229 -8.36 1.74 9.75
C GLN A 229 -8.11 3.14 10.29
N THR A 230 -8.13 3.25 11.61
CA THR A 230 -7.70 4.42 12.36
C THR A 230 -6.68 4.01 13.43
N LEU A 231 -5.68 4.86 13.70
CA LEU A 231 -4.74 4.65 14.80
C LEU A 231 -5.22 5.43 16.03
N ILE A 232 -5.13 4.78 17.17
CA ILE A 232 -5.29 5.41 18.48
C ILE A 232 -3.98 5.33 19.26
N GLU A 233 -3.70 6.34 20.05
CA GLU A 233 -2.60 6.34 21.01
C GLU A 233 -3.09 5.67 22.30
N ILE A 234 -2.30 4.73 22.81
CA ILE A 234 -2.55 4.12 24.12
C ILE A 234 -1.72 4.85 25.16
N ASP A 235 -2.36 5.27 26.24
CA ASP A 235 -1.81 6.11 27.29
C ASP A 235 -0.35 5.82 27.64
N GLN A 236 0.47 6.89 27.65
CA GLN A 236 1.82 7.02 28.23
C GLN A 236 2.99 6.23 27.63
N GLN A 237 2.82 5.47 26.55
CA GLN A 237 3.91 4.64 25.99
C GLN A 237 4.32 4.96 24.56
N ASP A 238 3.83 6.03 23.91
CA ASP A 238 4.03 6.29 22.47
C ASP A 238 3.59 5.11 21.56
N GLU A 239 2.84 4.15 22.11
CA GLU A 239 2.36 2.98 21.39
C GLU A 239 1.03 3.30 20.68
N ARG A 240 0.96 3.00 19.38
CA ARG A 240 -0.27 3.17 18.60
C ARG A 240 -0.84 1.81 18.26
N LYS A 241 -2.15 1.66 18.44
CA LYS A 241 -2.91 0.48 18.00
C LYS A 241 -3.87 0.86 16.89
N ALA A 242 -4.14 -0.10 16.01
CA ALA A 242 -5.11 0.04 14.95
C ALA A 242 -6.50 -0.40 15.44
N ILE A 243 -7.49 0.42 15.16
CA ILE A 243 -8.91 0.06 15.24
C ILE A 243 -9.43 -0.07 13.83
N PHE A 244 -10.24 -1.08 13.60
CA PHE A 244 -10.84 -1.35 12.31
C PHE A 244 -12.36 -1.30 12.39
N GLU A 245 -12.96 -0.56 11.47
CA GLU A 245 -14.33 -0.75 11.04
C GLU A 245 -14.29 -1.85 9.98
N VAL A 246 -14.97 -2.96 10.21
CA VAL A 246 -14.95 -4.13 9.32
C VAL A 246 -16.29 -4.27 8.61
N LEU A 247 -16.28 -4.22 7.28
CA LEU A 247 -17.44 -4.47 6.45
C LEU A 247 -17.22 -5.74 5.64
N ALA A 248 -17.89 -6.82 6.03
CA ALA A 248 -17.75 -8.14 5.42
C ALA A 248 -19.08 -8.89 5.41
N GLU A 249 -19.16 -10.01 4.72
CA GLU A 249 -20.27 -10.96 4.72
C GLU A 249 -21.66 -10.29 4.53
N ASN A 250 -22.58 -10.55 5.46
CA ASN A 250 -23.96 -10.07 5.39
C ASN A 250 -24.07 -8.54 5.42
N GLN A 251 -23.20 -7.87 6.20
CA GLN A 251 -23.17 -6.41 6.27
C GLN A 251 -22.69 -5.81 4.95
N LEU A 252 -21.69 -6.40 4.32
CA LEU A 252 -21.21 -5.99 3.00
C LEU A 252 -22.31 -6.13 1.94
N ASN A 253 -23.00 -7.27 1.93
CA ASN A 253 -24.09 -7.49 1.00
C ASN A 253 -25.25 -6.49 1.20
N ALA A 254 -25.56 -6.16 2.46
CA ALA A 254 -26.58 -5.18 2.79
C ALA A 254 -26.16 -3.76 2.32
N ALA A 255 -24.89 -3.38 2.56
CA ALA A 255 -24.35 -2.10 2.13
C ALA A 255 -24.39 -1.95 0.59
N ILE A 256 -23.90 -2.94 -0.15
CA ILE A 256 -23.91 -2.92 -1.62
C ILE A 256 -25.36 -2.86 -2.15
N LYS A 257 -26.29 -3.57 -1.53
CA LYS A 257 -27.71 -3.53 -1.90
C LYS A 257 -28.35 -2.17 -1.63
N SER A 258 -27.99 -1.50 -0.54
CA SER A 258 -28.47 -0.15 -0.22
C SER A 258 -27.98 0.85 -1.26
N ILE A 259 -26.67 0.86 -1.53
CA ILE A 259 -26.05 1.71 -2.53
C ILE A 259 -26.67 1.49 -3.92
N SER A 260 -26.97 0.24 -4.30
CA SER A 260 -27.59 -0.08 -5.60
C SER A 260 -28.99 0.52 -5.77
N LYS A 261 -29.68 0.82 -4.67
CA LYS A 261 -30.98 1.47 -4.66
C LYS A 261 -30.93 2.98 -4.47
N GLY A 262 -29.72 3.55 -4.37
CA GLY A 262 -29.50 4.98 -4.14
C GLY A 262 -29.76 5.44 -2.71
N TYR A 263 -29.74 4.51 -1.74
CA TYR A 263 -29.84 4.83 -0.31
C TYR A 263 -28.47 4.88 0.33
N ASP A 264 -28.30 5.81 1.27
CA ASP A 264 -27.15 5.80 2.15
C ASP A 264 -27.21 4.58 3.10
N TYR A 265 -26.05 4.00 3.38
CA TYR A 265 -25.91 2.89 4.29
C TYR A 265 -25.12 3.35 5.52
N GLU A 266 -25.69 3.18 6.69
CA GLU A 266 -25.00 3.35 7.96
C GLU A 266 -24.75 1.96 8.57
N LEU A 267 -23.53 1.75 9.05
CA LEU A 267 -23.19 0.53 9.79
C LEU A 267 -23.91 0.53 11.13
N PRO A 268 -24.52 -0.61 11.51
CA PRO A 268 -25.21 -0.72 12.80
C PRO A 268 -24.26 -0.61 14.00
#